data_1ba7ed983a620e8bdd513f25745b0fbb
#
_entry.id   1ba7ed983a620e8bdd513f25745b0fbb
#
_cell.length_a   1.000
_cell.length_b   1.000
_cell.length_c   1.000
_cell.angle_alpha   90.00
_cell.angle_beta   90.00
_cell.angle_gamma   90.00
#
_symmetry.space_group_name_H-M   'P 1'
#
loop_
_entity.id
_entity.type
_entity.pdbx_description
1 polymer ?
#
loop_
_entity_poly.entity_id
_entity_poly.type
_entity_poly.pdbx_seq_one_letter_code
_entity_poly.pdbx_strand_id
1 'polypeptide(L)'
;ESLGGLLNATFGNAAEMIIALLAIYAASQADTSTLEGLATEELMVGLVQASLIGSILGNLLLVMGLAFLWGGINYPEQKFSDSQVSSNGSLMLLAMIVLIIPAVFNSTVGGADGDEGVQQLSHFAAVVLLALYGLFLYFQFRSHVDLFATETHHHEAPDMSKRDAIILLVVATVMVSWMAEILVHSVEFAADDMG
;
A
#
# COMPACT_ATOMS: atom_id res chain seq x y z
N GLU A 1 21.97 6.93 2.74
CA GLU A 1 21.34 5.59 2.71
C GLU A 1 19.96 5.62 3.39
N SER A 2 19.82 6.16 4.59
CA SER A 2 18.53 6.22 5.31
C SER A 2 17.44 7.01 4.56
N LEU A 3 17.79 8.09 3.85
CA LEU A 3 16.83 8.87 3.07
C LEU A 3 16.31 8.08 1.86
N GLY A 4 17.18 7.34 1.17
CA GLY A 4 16.79 6.49 0.04
C GLY A 4 15.84 5.37 0.48
N GLY A 5 16.12 4.71 1.60
CA GLY A 5 15.23 3.71 2.19
C GLY A 5 13.86 4.28 2.58
N LEU A 6 13.83 5.45 3.21
CA LEU A 6 12.59 6.14 3.57
C LEU A 6 11.77 6.54 2.32
N LEU A 7 12.43 7.07 1.28
CA LEU A 7 11.77 7.40 0.02
C LEU A 7 11.21 6.14 -0.65
N ASN A 8 11.97 5.05 -0.69
CA ASN A 8 11.49 3.79 -1.25
C ASN A 8 10.30 3.23 -0.47
N ALA A 9 10.33 3.24 0.86
CA ALA A 9 9.23 2.78 1.69
C ALA A 9 7.94 3.62 1.51
N THR A 10 8.09 4.92 1.24
CA THR A 10 6.97 5.84 1.07
C THR A 10 6.45 5.85 -0.36
N PHE A 11 7.34 6.03 -1.34
CA PHE A 11 6.97 6.14 -2.75
C PHE A 11 6.78 4.78 -3.44
N GLY A 12 7.22 3.69 -2.84
CA GLY A 12 6.92 2.34 -3.31
C GLY A 12 5.41 2.04 -3.40
N ASN A 13 4.60 2.72 -2.57
CA ASN A 13 3.14 2.60 -2.55
C ASN A 13 2.44 3.88 -3.05
N ALA A 14 3.14 4.76 -3.77
CA ALA A 14 2.58 6.02 -4.22
C ALA A 14 1.44 5.83 -5.23
N ALA A 15 1.54 4.81 -6.10
CA ALA A 15 0.52 4.52 -7.09
C ALA A 15 -0.82 4.17 -6.43
N GLU A 16 -0.79 3.25 -5.46
CA GLU A 16 -1.98 2.83 -4.70
C GLU A 16 -2.58 4.00 -3.91
N MET A 17 -1.74 4.82 -3.30
CA MET A 17 -2.19 6.00 -2.57
C MET A 17 -2.86 7.03 -3.49
N ILE A 18 -2.30 7.26 -4.68
CA ILE A 18 -2.86 8.19 -5.68
C ILE A 18 -4.20 7.66 -6.20
N ILE A 19 -4.27 6.38 -6.58
CA ILE A 19 -5.52 5.74 -7.03
C ILE A 19 -6.58 5.84 -5.93
N ALA A 20 -6.23 5.51 -4.68
CA ALA A 20 -7.16 5.59 -3.56
C ALA A 20 -7.68 7.02 -3.34
N LEU A 21 -6.81 8.03 -3.38
CA LEU A 21 -7.21 9.43 -3.20
C LEU A 21 -8.12 9.92 -4.34
N LEU A 22 -7.81 9.58 -5.59
CA LEU A 22 -8.63 9.95 -6.75
C LEU A 22 -9.99 9.25 -6.71
N ALA A 23 -10.04 7.96 -6.41
CA ALA A 23 -11.28 7.21 -6.32
C ALA A 23 -12.16 7.68 -5.14
N ILE A 24 -11.58 7.98 -3.97
CA ILE A 24 -12.32 8.58 -2.84
C ILE A 24 -12.83 9.98 -3.21
N TYR A 25 -12.03 10.76 -3.93
CA TYR A 25 -12.48 12.06 -4.42
C TYR A 25 -13.65 11.91 -5.39
N ALA A 26 -13.59 11.00 -6.36
CA ALA A 26 -14.70 10.71 -7.28
C ALA A 26 -15.95 10.25 -6.52
N ALA A 27 -15.81 9.31 -5.57
CA ALA A 27 -16.90 8.88 -4.70
C ALA A 27 -17.55 10.03 -3.93
N SER A 28 -16.75 10.98 -3.42
CA SER A 28 -17.26 12.14 -2.67
C SER A 28 -18.03 13.16 -3.53
N GLN A 29 -17.89 13.11 -4.86
CA GLN A 29 -18.62 13.95 -5.80
C GLN A 29 -19.93 13.31 -6.28
N ALA A 30 -20.11 12.01 -6.05
CA ALA A 30 -21.30 11.28 -6.45
C ALA A 30 -22.54 11.77 -5.68
N ASP A 31 -23.65 11.97 -6.38
CA ASP A 31 -24.93 12.35 -5.77
C ASP A 31 -25.62 11.12 -5.17
N THR A 32 -25.34 10.85 -3.91
CA THR A 32 -25.89 9.69 -3.17
C THR A 32 -27.41 9.73 -2.96
N SER A 33 -28.10 10.78 -3.43
CA SER A 33 -29.57 10.80 -3.47
C SER A 33 -30.16 10.03 -4.65
N THR A 34 -29.30 9.67 -5.63
CA THR A 34 -29.67 8.91 -6.83
C THR A 34 -29.13 7.49 -6.77
N LEU A 35 -29.79 6.55 -7.45
CA LEU A 35 -29.30 5.17 -7.55
C LEU A 35 -27.95 5.09 -8.29
N GLU A 36 -27.78 5.92 -9.30
CA GLU A 36 -26.54 6.02 -10.09
C GLU A 36 -25.36 6.53 -9.23
N GLY A 37 -25.59 7.58 -8.44
CA GLY A 37 -24.56 8.09 -7.54
C GLY A 37 -24.18 7.12 -6.42
N LEU A 38 -25.14 6.35 -5.89
CA LEU A 38 -24.85 5.27 -4.94
C LEU A 38 -24.02 4.15 -5.59
N ALA A 39 -24.33 3.77 -6.82
CA ALA A 39 -23.57 2.77 -7.56
C ALA A 39 -22.13 3.26 -7.85
N THR A 40 -21.97 4.53 -8.19
CA THR A 40 -20.65 5.15 -8.39
C THR A 40 -19.82 5.15 -7.12
N GLU A 41 -20.42 5.54 -5.97
CA GLU A 41 -19.72 5.49 -4.68
C GLU A 41 -19.25 4.07 -4.34
N GLU A 42 -20.12 3.07 -4.45
CA GLU A 42 -19.81 1.65 -4.18
C GLU A 42 -18.69 1.15 -5.11
N LEU A 43 -18.75 1.49 -6.39
CA LEU A 43 -17.74 1.14 -7.39
C LEU A 43 -16.37 1.72 -7.04
N MET A 44 -16.32 3.01 -6.68
CA MET A 44 -15.06 3.68 -6.35
C MET A 44 -14.44 3.12 -5.07
N VAL A 45 -15.23 2.82 -4.06
CA VAL A 45 -14.76 2.14 -2.84
C VAL A 45 -14.25 0.74 -3.18
N GLY A 46 -14.98 -0.02 -4.01
CA GLY A 46 -14.56 -1.33 -4.50
C GLY A 46 -13.24 -1.28 -5.28
N LEU A 47 -13.04 -0.25 -6.12
CA LEU A 47 -11.79 -0.03 -6.83
C LEU A 47 -10.61 0.16 -5.90
N VAL A 48 -10.75 0.96 -4.84
CA VAL A 48 -9.71 1.14 -3.80
C VAL A 48 -9.37 -0.19 -3.14
N GLN A 49 -10.38 -0.93 -2.70
CA GLN A 49 -10.18 -2.22 -2.04
C GLN A 49 -9.49 -3.24 -2.97
N ALA A 50 -9.95 -3.35 -4.22
CA ALA A 50 -9.36 -4.25 -5.22
C ALA A 50 -7.91 -3.87 -5.55
N SER A 51 -7.60 -2.57 -5.68
CA SER A 51 -6.25 -2.06 -5.92
C SER A 51 -5.30 -2.42 -4.77
N LEU A 52 -5.71 -2.21 -3.53
CA LEU A 52 -4.89 -2.53 -2.35
C LEU A 52 -4.66 -4.04 -2.21
N ILE A 53 -5.70 -4.85 -2.37
CA ILE A 53 -5.58 -6.32 -2.32
C ILE A 53 -4.69 -6.81 -3.48
N GLY A 54 -4.91 -6.29 -4.68
CA GLY A 54 -4.12 -6.63 -5.87
C GLY A 54 -2.64 -6.31 -5.71
N SER A 55 -2.31 -5.17 -5.13
CA SER A 55 -0.92 -4.78 -4.82
C SER A 55 -0.27 -5.71 -3.79
N ILE A 56 -0.98 -6.04 -2.71
CA ILE A 56 -0.47 -6.98 -1.71
C ILE A 56 -0.19 -8.35 -2.36
N LEU A 57 -1.14 -8.89 -3.11
CA LEU A 57 -0.99 -10.19 -3.78
C LEU A 57 0.10 -10.14 -4.86
N GLY A 58 0.17 -9.06 -5.65
CA GLY A 58 1.20 -8.84 -6.65
C GLY A 58 2.61 -8.85 -6.05
N ASN A 59 2.80 -8.13 -4.94
CA ASN A 59 4.09 -8.09 -4.26
C ASN A 59 4.45 -9.43 -3.60
N LEU A 60 3.50 -10.10 -2.94
CA LEU A 60 3.76 -11.36 -2.25
C LEU A 60 3.91 -12.56 -3.19
N LEU A 61 3.18 -12.61 -4.29
CA LEU A 61 3.18 -13.77 -5.17
C LEU A 61 4.06 -13.54 -6.40
N LEU A 62 3.82 -12.46 -7.16
CA LEU A 62 4.51 -12.24 -8.42
C LEU A 62 5.93 -11.72 -8.19
N VAL A 63 6.08 -10.61 -7.46
CA VAL A 63 7.40 -9.96 -7.29
C VAL A 63 8.34 -10.86 -6.49
N MET A 64 7.87 -11.40 -5.36
CA MET A 64 8.68 -12.30 -4.54
C MET A 64 8.97 -13.61 -5.27
N GLY A 65 7.98 -14.18 -5.99
CA GLY A 65 8.16 -15.39 -6.79
C GLY A 65 9.19 -15.20 -7.90
N LEU A 66 9.15 -14.08 -8.63
CA LEU A 66 10.14 -13.74 -9.65
C LEU A 66 11.53 -13.50 -9.04
N ALA A 67 11.61 -12.87 -7.87
CA ALA A 67 12.87 -12.65 -7.16
C ALA A 67 13.53 -13.99 -6.77
N PHE A 68 12.77 -14.94 -6.24
CA PHE A 68 13.28 -16.28 -5.93
C PHE A 68 13.67 -17.06 -7.19
N LEU A 69 12.86 -16.98 -8.25
CA LEU A 69 13.18 -17.64 -9.52
C LEU A 69 14.49 -17.11 -10.11
N TRP A 70 14.60 -15.78 -10.24
CA TRP A 70 15.79 -15.15 -10.80
C TRP A 70 17.03 -15.36 -9.92
N GLY A 71 16.87 -15.21 -8.61
CA GLY A 71 17.94 -15.49 -7.65
C GLY A 71 18.40 -16.94 -7.71
N GLY A 72 17.47 -17.91 -7.77
CA GLY A 72 17.76 -19.35 -7.82
C GLY A 72 18.45 -19.80 -9.11
N ILE A 73 18.23 -19.11 -10.24
CA ILE A 73 18.94 -19.36 -11.49
C ILE A 73 20.41 -18.92 -11.38
N ASN A 74 20.68 -17.80 -10.70
CA ASN A 74 22.02 -17.21 -10.64
C ASN A 74 22.83 -17.68 -9.43
N TYR A 75 22.16 -18.05 -8.33
CA TYR A 75 22.80 -18.41 -7.07
C TYR A 75 22.23 -19.71 -6.51
N PRO A 76 23.07 -20.73 -6.26
CA PRO A 76 22.60 -22.02 -5.71
C PRO A 76 22.06 -21.90 -4.28
N GLU A 77 22.42 -20.86 -3.56
CA GLU A 77 21.96 -20.58 -2.19
C GLU A 77 21.63 -19.12 -2.04
N GLN A 78 20.42 -18.82 -1.56
CA GLN A 78 19.97 -17.45 -1.30
C GLN A 78 19.89 -17.23 0.20
N LYS A 79 20.50 -16.15 0.68
CA LYS A 79 20.52 -15.78 2.11
C LYS A 79 19.74 -14.49 2.32
N PHE A 80 19.05 -14.41 3.43
CA PHE A 80 18.30 -13.21 3.86
C PHE A 80 18.57 -12.94 5.35
N SER A 81 18.30 -11.70 5.78
CA SER A 81 18.50 -11.29 7.16
C SER A 81 17.37 -11.82 8.06
N ASP A 82 17.70 -12.71 9.00
CA ASP A 82 16.74 -13.26 9.97
C ASP A 82 16.08 -12.14 10.80
N SER A 83 16.84 -11.10 11.16
CA SER A 83 16.33 -9.96 11.92
C SER A 83 15.28 -9.17 11.14
N GLN A 84 15.52 -8.93 9.84
CA GLN A 84 14.56 -8.22 8.98
C GLN A 84 13.30 -9.04 8.76
N VAL A 85 13.43 -10.34 8.47
CA VAL A 85 12.30 -11.24 8.25
C VAL A 85 11.45 -11.35 9.51
N SER A 86 12.07 -11.51 10.68
CA SER A 86 11.37 -11.60 11.95
C SER A 86 10.64 -10.31 12.30
N SER A 87 11.28 -9.15 12.12
CA SER A 87 10.68 -7.84 12.42
C SER A 87 9.52 -7.53 11.48
N ASN A 88 9.72 -7.70 10.16
CA ASN A 88 8.69 -7.45 9.16
C ASN A 88 7.52 -8.45 9.29
N GLY A 89 7.81 -9.72 9.57
CA GLY A 89 6.80 -10.75 9.79
C GLY A 89 5.94 -10.46 11.03
N SER A 90 6.57 -10.00 12.11
CA SER A 90 5.84 -9.61 13.33
C SER A 90 4.93 -8.40 13.10
N LEU A 91 5.42 -7.38 12.36
CA LEU A 91 4.61 -6.22 11.99
C LEU A 91 3.43 -6.61 11.09
N MET A 92 3.69 -7.48 10.11
CA MET A 92 2.65 -7.97 9.19
C MET A 92 1.57 -8.77 9.97
N LEU A 93 1.97 -9.65 10.88
CA LEU A 93 1.04 -10.40 11.72
C LEU A 93 0.18 -9.47 12.59
N LEU A 94 0.80 -8.46 13.20
CA LEU A 94 0.09 -7.47 14.01
C LEU A 94 -0.90 -6.67 13.14
N ALA A 95 -0.49 -6.24 11.95
CA ALA A 95 -1.36 -5.55 11.00
C ALA A 95 -2.56 -6.42 10.58
N MET A 96 -2.33 -7.70 10.29
CA MET A 96 -3.41 -8.64 9.96
C MET A 96 -4.42 -8.79 11.11
N ILE A 97 -3.94 -8.93 12.35
CA ILE A 97 -4.83 -9.01 13.53
C ILE A 97 -5.69 -7.76 13.64
N VAL A 98 -5.10 -6.57 13.53
CA VAL A 98 -5.83 -5.30 13.61
C VAL A 98 -6.88 -5.16 12.50
N LEU A 99 -6.58 -5.61 11.28
CA LEU A 99 -7.51 -5.57 10.14
C LEU A 99 -8.66 -6.58 10.27
N ILE A 100 -8.40 -7.74 10.87
CA ILE A 100 -9.43 -8.78 11.06
C ILE A 100 -10.48 -8.36 12.08
N ILE A 101 -10.13 -7.57 13.11
CA ILE A 101 -11.05 -7.17 14.18
C ILE A 101 -12.30 -6.48 13.64
N PRO A 102 -12.25 -5.41 12.82
CA PRO A 102 -13.44 -4.79 12.25
C PRO A 102 -14.24 -5.74 11.35
N ALA A 103 -13.57 -6.60 10.58
CA ALA A 103 -14.21 -7.55 9.68
C ALA A 103 -15.02 -8.61 10.47
N VAL A 104 -14.45 -9.17 11.54
CA VAL A 104 -15.16 -10.10 12.43
C VAL A 104 -16.29 -9.40 13.14
N PHE A 105 -16.09 -8.18 13.62
CA PHE A 105 -17.15 -7.41 14.27
C PHE A 105 -18.33 -7.17 13.31
N ASN A 106 -18.06 -6.78 12.08
CA ASN A 106 -19.08 -6.61 11.03
C ASN A 106 -19.88 -7.91 10.80
N SER A 107 -19.19 -9.06 10.74
CA SER A 107 -19.83 -10.36 10.49
C SER A 107 -20.68 -10.86 11.68
N THR A 108 -20.39 -10.41 12.89
CA THR A 108 -21.06 -10.90 14.13
C THR A 108 -22.14 -9.96 14.64
N VAL A 109 -21.99 -8.66 14.47
CA VAL A 109 -22.87 -7.62 15.01
C VAL A 109 -23.54 -6.83 13.88
N GLY A 110 -23.16 -7.09 12.63
CA GLY A 110 -23.64 -6.39 11.43
C GLY A 110 -25.17 -6.45 11.31
N GLY A 111 -25.76 -5.29 11.15
CA GLY A 111 -27.16 -4.94 11.00
C GLY A 111 -27.28 -3.43 11.13
N ALA A 112 -28.44 -2.85 10.87
CA ALA A 112 -28.64 -1.39 10.82
C ALA A 112 -28.11 -0.62 12.06
N ASP A 113 -28.01 -1.28 13.21
CA ASP A 113 -27.47 -0.70 14.45
C ASP A 113 -25.93 -0.95 14.61
N GLY A 114 -25.35 -1.80 13.76
CA GLY A 114 -23.92 -2.18 13.82
C GLY A 114 -23.00 -1.30 12.98
N ASP A 115 -23.52 -0.61 11.97
CA ASP A 115 -22.70 0.14 10.98
C ASP A 115 -21.87 1.26 11.61
N GLU A 116 -22.43 2.03 12.55
CA GLU A 116 -21.66 3.06 13.26
C GLU A 116 -20.54 2.47 14.11
N GLY A 117 -20.77 1.33 14.76
CA GLY A 117 -19.76 0.62 15.56
C GLY A 117 -18.63 0.07 14.70
N VAL A 118 -18.95 -0.51 13.54
CA VAL A 118 -17.98 -1.00 12.56
C VAL A 118 -17.12 0.14 12.04
N GLN A 119 -17.75 1.27 11.70
CA GLN A 119 -17.05 2.45 11.19
C GLN A 119 -16.09 3.04 12.24
N GLN A 120 -16.52 3.21 13.47
CA GLN A 120 -15.68 3.70 14.57
C GLN A 120 -14.50 2.76 14.81
N LEU A 121 -14.73 1.45 14.84
CA LEU A 121 -13.71 0.44 15.04
C LEU A 121 -12.70 0.44 13.88
N SER A 122 -13.16 0.61 12.64
CA SER A 122 -12.30 0.70 11.44
C SER A 122 -11.44 1.97 11.47
N HIS A 123 -12.00 3.12 11.86
CA HIS A 123 -11.23 4.35 12.04
C HIS A 123 -10.16 4.19 13.13
N PHE A 124 -10.50 3.58 14.27
CA PHE A 124 -9.54 3.30 15.32
C PHE A 124 -8.43 2.37 14.85
N ALA A 125 -8.78 1.29 14.14
CA ALA A 125 -7.82 0.36 13.55
C ALA A 125 -6.88 1.06 12.56
N ALA A 126 -7.40 1.94 11.71
CA ALA A 126 -6.60 2.72 10.76
C ALA A 126 -5.59 3.64 11.46
N VAL A 127 -6.02 4.34 12.54
CA VAL A 127 -5.11 5.20 13.33
C VAL A 127 -4.03 4.38 14.02
N VAL A 128 -4.39 3.22 14.61
CA VAL A 128 -3.42 2.32 15.23
C VAL A 128 -2.41 1.80 14.22
N LEU A 129 -2.86 1.36 13.02
CA LEU A 129 -1.97 0.90 11.96
C LEU A 129 -1.03 1.99 11.45
N LEU A 130 -1.54 3.21 11.28
CA LEU A 130 -0.72 4.35 10.88
C LEU A 130 0.35 4.68 11.93
N ALA A 131 -0.03 4.66 13.21
CA ALA A 131 0.90 4.88 14.32
C ALA A 131 1.97 3.78 14.38
N LEU A 132 1.57 2.50 14.25
CA LEU A 132 2.49 1.37 14.21
C LEU A 132 3.46 1.47 13.03
N TYR A 133 2.97 1.84 11.84
CA TYR A 133 3.81 2.06 10.67
C TYR A 133 4.83 3.18 10.90
N GLY A 134 4.39 4.32 11.43
CA GLY A 134 5.28 5.44 11.75
C GLY A 134 6.35 5.08 12.79
N LEU A 135 5.96 4.34 13.84
CA LEU A 135 6.90 3.85 14.86
C LEU A 135 7.88 2.83 14.28
N PHE A 136 7.41 1.95 13.40
CA PHE A 136 8.27 0.99 12.70
C PHE A 136 9.29 1.69 11.79
N LEU A 137 8.89 2.71 11.02
CA LEU A 137 9.82 3.51 10.24
C LEU A 137 10.85 4.22 11.12
N TYR A 138 10.43 4.78 12.25
CA TYR A 138 11.33 5.38 13.23
C TYR A 138 12.31 4.34 13.79
N PHE A 139 11.82 3.16 14.14
CA PHE A 139 12.63 2.05 14.61
C PHE A 139 13.67 1.63 13.57
N GLN A 140 13.26 1.43 12.33
CA GLN A 140 14.11 0.95 11.25
C GLN A 140 15.16 2.00 10.83
N PHE A 141 14.78 3.28 10.71
CA PHE A 141 15.66 4.29 10.12
C PHE A 141 16.39 5.16 11.15
N ARG A 142 16.02 5.10 12.41
CA ARG A 142 16.60 5.96 13.43
C ARG A 142 17.13 5.23 14.66
N SER A 143 16.36 4.31 15.21
CA SER A 143 16.68 3.69 16.49
C SER A 143 17.60 2.47 16.34
N HIS A 144 17.37 1.64 15.33
CA HIS A 144 18.04 0.34 15.15
C HIS A 144 18.54 0.15 13.71
N VAL A 145 19.17 1.18 13.18
CA VAL A 145 19.70 1.18 11.78
C VAL A 145 20.61 -0.02 11.53
N ASP A 146 21.43 -0.39 12.52
CA ASP A 146 22.41 -1.49 12.41
C ASP A 146 21.75 -2.86 12.22
N LEU A 147 20.52 -3.07 12.74
CA LEU A 147 19.78 -4.33 12.55
C LEU A 147 19.26 -4.51 11.12
N PHE A 148 19.10 -3.39 10.41
CA PHE A 148 18.57 -3.34 9.04
C PHE A 148 19.62 -3.00 8.00
N ALA A 149 20.87 -2.72 8.44
CA ALA A 149 22.00 -2.57 7.55
C ALA A 149 22.33 -3.94 6.93
N THR A 150 22.22 -4.04 5.62
CA THR A 150 22.65 -5.24 4.89
C THR A 150 24.17 -5.33 5.01
N GLU A 151 24.71 -6.50 5.39
CA GLU A 151 26.17 -6.73 5.54
C GLU A 151 26.97 -6.59 4.23
N THR A 152 26.31 -6.38 3.12
CA THR A 152 26.94 -6.10 1.84
C THR A 152 27.43 -4.65 1.80
N HIS A 153 28.56 -4.40 2.47
CA HIS A 153 29.37 -3.20 2.26
C HIS A 153 30.07 -3.21 0.88
N HIS A 154 29.32 -3.41 -0.18
CA HIS A 154 29.77 -2.91 -1.46
C HIS A 154 29.37 -1.43 -1.50
N HIS A 155 30.33 -0.56 -1.16
CA HIS A 155 30.29 0.86 -1.52
C HIS A 155 30.36 0.96 -3.04
N GLU A 156 29.34 0.52 -3.74
CA GLU A 156 29.17 0.90 -5.12
C GLU A 156 28.89 2.40 -5.13
N ALA A 157 29.72 3.13 -5.89
CA ALA A 157 29.48 4.55 -6.09
C ALA A 157 28.06 4.71 -6.67
N PRO A 158 27.27 5.69 -6.21
CA PRO A 158 25.92 5.86 -6.71
C PRO A 158 25.96 6.12 -8.22
N ASP A 159 25.26 5.31 -9.00
CA ASP A 159 25.19 5.41 -10.46
C ASP A 159 24.53 6.72 -10.94
N MET A 160 23.81 7.40 -10.05
CA MET A 160 23.04 8.59 -10.38
C MET A 160 23.24 9.70 -9.34
N SER A 161 23.27 10.95 -9.79
CA SER A 161 23.30 12.09 -8.86
C SER A 161 21.98 12.19 -8.06
N LYS A 162 22.05 12.74 -6.84
CA LYS A 162 20.85 12.96 -6.00
C LYS A 162 19.80 13.81 -6.72
N ARG A 163 20.24 14.80 -7.52
CA ARG A 163 19.36 15.68 -8.29
C ARG A 163 18.61 14.88 -9.35
N ASP A 164 19.31 14.06 -10.12
CA ASP A 164 18.72 13.28 -11.22
C ASP A 164 17.77 12.22 -10.67
N ALA A 165 18.10 11.60 -9.53
CA ALA A 165 17.21 10.67 -8.83
C ALA A 165 15.91 11.34 -8.37
N ILE A 166 15.98 12.56 -7.81
CA ILE A 166 14.80 13.31 -7.41
C ILE A 166 13.96 13.72 -8.65
N ILE A 167 14.59 14.19 -9.71
CA ILE A 167 13.89 14.53 -10.95
C ILE A 167 13.18 13.31 -11.52
N LEU A 168 13.87 12.16 -11.58
CA LEU A 168 13.29 10.91 -12.07
C LEU A 168 12.08 10.48 -11.21
N LEU A 169 12.20 10.58 -9.87
CA LEU A 169 11.12 10.27 -8.94
C LEU A 169 9.89 11.17 -9.18
N VAL A 170 10.11 12.49 -9.32
CA VAL A 170 9.02 13.44 -9.59
C VAL A 170 8.35 13.15 -10.93
N VAL A 171 9.14 12.92 -11.99
CA VAL A 171 8.59 12.59 -13.32
C VAL A 171 7.79 11.29 -13.26
N ALA A 172 8.32 10.25 -12.63
CA ALA A 172 7.61 8.98 -12.46
C ALA A 172 6.30 9.15 -11.68
N THR A 173 6.32 9.93 -10.59
CA THR A 173 5.11 10.21 -9.78
C THR A 173 4.05 10.96 -10.60
N VAL A 174 4.43 11.95 -11.40
CA VAL A 174 3.50 12.68 -12.28
C VAL A 174 2.91 11.74 -13.35
N MET A 175 3.72 10.87 -13.95
CA MET A 175 3.23 9.89 -14.92
C MET A 175 2.25 8.89 -14.29
N VAL A 176 2.57 8.38 -13.10
CA VAL A 176 1.69 7.48 -12.34
C VAL A 176 0.37 8.18 -11.99
N SER A 177 0.43 9.44 -11.54
CA SER A 177 -0.77 10.22 -11.22
C SER A 177 -1.67 10.39 -12.44
N TRP A 178 -1.11 10.70 -13.59
CA TRP A 178 -1.86 10.83 -14.84
C TRP A 178 -2.50 9.50 -15.27
N MET A 179 -1.74 8.40 -15.18
CA MET A 179 -2.30 7.07 -15.49
C MET A 179 -3.39 6.65 -14.51
N ALA A 180 -3.24 6.98 -13.22
CA ALA A 180 -4.24 6.72 -12.19
C ALA A 180 -5.55 7.49 -12.44
N GLU A 181 -5.45 8.76 -12.86
CA GLU A 181 -6.61 9.58 -13.25
C GLU A 181 -7.35 8.96 -14.43
N ILE A 182 -6.63 8.54 -15.47
CA ILE A 182 -7.22 7.85 -16.63
C ILE A 182 -7.92 6.56 -16.20
N LEU A 183 -7.30 5.78 -15.31
CA LEU A 183 -7.86 4.52 -14.80
C LEU A 183 -9.18 4.78 -14.06
N VAL A 184 -9.18 5.68 -13.08
CA VAL A 184 -10.37 6.00 -12.27
C VAL A 184 -11.51 6.48 -13.16
N HIS A 185 -11.24 7.40 -14.08
CA HIS A 185 -12.24 7.92 -15.01
C HIS A 185 -12.74 6.85 -16.00
N SER A 186 -11.88 5.94 -16.45
CA SER A 186 -12.28 4.83 -17.31
C SER A 186 -13.19 3.83 -16.61
N VAL A 187 -12.97 3.59 -15.32
CA VAL A 187 -13.83 2.71 -14.51
C VAL A 187 -15.20 3.36 -14.28
N GLU A 188 -15.23 4.66 -13.98
CA GLU A 188 -16.47 5.44 -13.85
C GLU A 188 -17.28 5.39 -15.15
N PHE A 189 -16.65 5.69 -16.29
CA PHE A 189 -17.30 5.62 -17.61
C PHE A 189 -17.84 4.21 -17.94
N ALA A 190 -17.06 3.16 -17.63
CA ALA A 190 -17.49 1.79 -17.87
C ALA A 190 -18.69 1.38 -16.98
N ALA A 191 -18.78 1.94 -15.78
CA ALA A 191 -19.93 1.70 -14.90
C ALA A 191 -21.20 2.34 -15.45
N ASP A 192 -21.11 3.57 -15.93
CA ASP A 192 -22.24 4.31 -16.53
C ASP A 192 -22.76 3.62 -17.81
N ASP A 193 -21.88 2.99 -18.61
CA ASP A 193 -22.26 2.28 -19.86
C ASP A 193 -22.86 0.89 -19.59
N MET A 194 -22.57 0.28 -18.44
CA MET A 194 -23.05 -1.06 -18.06
C MET A 194 -24.34 -1.04 -17.21
N GLY A 195 -24.72 0.10 -16.64
CA GLY A 195 -25.92 0.27 -15.79
C GLY A 195 -27.13 0.66 -16.54
#